data_2eac3f0d2cf702d5d4c47067c447bfa0
#
_entry.id   2eac3f0d2cf702d5d4c47067c447bfa0
#
_cell.length_a   1.000
_cell.length_b   1.000
_cell.length_c   1.000
_cell.angle_alpha   90.00
_cell.angle_beta   90.00
_cell.angle_gamma   90.00
#
_symmetry.space_group_name_H-M   'P 1'
#
loop_
_entity.id
_entity.type
_entity.pdbx_description
1 polymer ?
#
loop_
_entity_poly.entity_id
_entity_poly.type
_entity_poly.pdbx_seq_one_letter_code
_entity_poly.pdbx_strand_id
1 'polypeptide(L)'
;MKRSDLAKGDYHSFYEPYIQALGEVDLLEMLERQLVNYPQFLASIPEHKLLYKYDEGKWTVAEVLVHILDAERVFQYRALRIGRGDITPLASFDQDAYVPQSNANDRTLASIIEEYKSVRQSTLSLFQSFPEKILHRKGTASNTIVSVGALGFMICGHQKHHKGILKERYL
;
A
#
# COMPACT_ATOMS: atom_id res chain seq x y z
N MET A 1 4.75 -7.06 -15.74
CA MET A 1 6.04 -6.99 -14.98
C MET A 1 5.97 -7.95 -13.82
N LYS A 2 6.94 -8.87 -13.73
CA LYS A 2 7.06 -9.79 -12.59
C LYS A 2 7.91 -9.17 -11.48
N ARG A 3 7.78 -9.70 -10.24
CA ARG A 3 8.61 -9.26 -9.11
C ARG A 3 10.11 -9.43 -9.40
N SER A 4 10.49 -10.53 -10.06
CA SER A 4 11.88 -10.80 -10.46
C SER A 4 12.48 -9.80 -11.46
N ASP A 5 11.65 -8.98 -12.12
CA ASP A 5 12.12 -7.96 -13.05
C ASP A 5 12.62 -6.69 -12.34
N LEU A 6 12.40 -6.59 -11.01
CA LEU A 6 12.95 -5.50 -10.21
C LEU A 6 14.46 -5.63 -10.07
N ALA A 7 15.16 -4.58 -10.46
CA ALA A 7 16.62 -4.54 -10.36
C ALA A 7 17.07 -4.07 -8.95
N LYS A 8 18.31 -4.42 -8.59
CA LYS A 8 18.95 -3.86 -7.40
C LYS A 8 18.99 -2.32 -7.51
N GLY A 9 18.49 -1.63 -6.50
CA GLY A 9 18.41 -0.16 -6.48
C GLY A 9 17.12 0.40 -7.11
N ASP A 10 16.11 -0.45 -7.35
CA ASP A 10 14.76 0.00 -7.73
C ASP A 10 13.94 0.49 -6.54
N TYR A 11 14.38 0.20 -5.33
CA TYR A 11 13.77 0.63 -4.06
C TYR A 11 14.79 0.59 -2.92
N HIS A 12 14.43 1.26 -1.83
CA HIS A 12 15.23 1.22 -0.60
C HIS A 12 15.09 -0.14 0.11
N SER A 13 16.18 -0.65 0.69
CA SER A 13 16.24 -1.97 1.36
C SER A 13 15.20 -2.15 2.49
N PHE A 14 14.72 -1.07 3.08
CA PHE A 14 13.62 -1.12 4.04
C PHE A 14 12.37 -1.85 3.52
N TYR A 15 12.09 -1.75 2.21
CA TYR A 15 10.92 -2.39 1.58
C TYR A 15 11.18 -3.82 1.12
N GLU A 16 12.43 -4.29 1.20
CA GLU A 16 12.80 -5.65 0.78
C GLU A 16 11.91 -6.74 1.40
N PRO A 17 11.67 -6.76 2.74
CA PRO A 17 10.84 -7.80 3.34
C PRO A 17 9.40 -7.80 2.80
N TYR A 18 8.83 -6.61 2.52
CA TYR A 18 7.47 -6.47 2.00
C TYR A 18 7.34 -7.03 0.58
N ILE A 19 8.31 -6.68 -0.27
CA ILE A 19 8.34 -7.10 -1.68
C ILE A 19 8.64 -8.61 -1.78
N GLN A 20 9.61 -9.11 -1.02
CA GLN A 20 9.96 -10.53 -1.00
C GLN A 20 8.83 -11.42 -0.49
N ALA A 21 8.07 -10.95 0.49
CA ALA A 21 6.92 -11.67 1.02
C ALA A 21 5.84 -11.98 -0.04
N LEU A 22 5.80 -11.24 -1.16
CA LEU A 22 4.83 -11.49 -2.24
C LEU A 22 5.08 -12.79 -2.98
N GLY A 23 6.33 -13.30 -2.97
CA GLY A 23 6.75 -14.41 -3.81
C GLY A 23 6.92 -14.00 -5.28
N GLU A 24 6.98 -14.97 -6.19
CA GLU A 24 7.05 -14.67 -7.62
C GLU A 24 5.65 -14.43 -8.17
N VAL A 25 5.35 -13.18 -8.51
CA VAL A 25 4.01 -12.73 -8.96
C VAL A 25 4.13 -11.66 -10.05
N ASP A 26 3.10 -11.56 -10.89
CA ASP A 26 2.89 -10.42 -11.77
C ASP A 26 2.20 -9.27 -11.00
N LEU A 27 2.61 -8.03 -11.28
CA LEU A 27 2.13 -6.85 -10.58
C LEU A 27 0.63 -6.63 -10.75
N LEU A 28 0.15 -6.65 -11.99
CA LEU A 28 -1.28 -6.38 -12.26
C LEU A 28 -2.16 -7.49 -11.70
N GLU A 29 -1.77 -8.76 -11.88
CA GLU A 29 -2.46 -9.91 -11.29
C GLU A 29 -2.53 -9.81 -9.75
N MET A 30 -1.46 -9.33 -9.10
CA MET A 30 -1.46 -9.16 -7.65
C MET A 30 -2.39 -8.03 -7.22
N LEU A 31 -2.40 -6.89 -7.91
CA LEU A 31 -3.30 -5.77 -7.62
C LEU A 31 -4.76 -6.20 -7.77
N GLU A 32 -5.10 -6.90 -8.85
CA GLU A 32 -6.44 -7.44 -9.12
C GLU A 32 -6.86 -8.46 -8.05
N ARG A 33 -5.99 -9.41 -7.74
CA ARG A 33 -6.26 -10.41 -6.70
C ARG A 33 -6.50 -9.77 -5.34
N GLN A 34 -5.77 -8.73 -4.99
CA GLN A 34 -5.96 -8.03 -3.73
C GLN A 34 -7.24 -7.19 -3.72
N LEU A 35 -7.63 -6.58 -4.85
CA LEU A 35 -8.90 -5.88 -4.99
C LEU A 35 -10.11 -6.79 -4.64
N VAL A 36 -10.04 -8.06 -5.02
CA VAL A 36 -11.10 -9.04 -4.76
C VAL A 36 -11.02 -9.62 -3.35
N ASN A 37 -9.83 -10.05 -2.92
CA ASN A 37 -9.67 -10.87 -1.71
C ASN A 37 -9.53 -10.05 -0.42
N TYR A 38 -9.06 -8.82 -0.50
CA TYR A 38 -8.84 -8.02 0.71
C TYR A 38 -10.15 -7.51 1.32
N PRO A 39 -11.16 -7.04 0.55
CA PRO A 39 -12.48 -6.73 1.11
C PRO A 39 -13.14 -7.90 1.84
N GLN A 40 -12.95 -9.15 1.38
CA GLN A 40 -13.45 -10.34 2.06
C GLN A 40 -12.77 -10.53 3.43
N PHE A 41 -11.45 -10.31 3.49
CA PHE A 41 -10.72 -10.33 4.77
C PHE A 41 -11.20 -9.19 5.68
N LEU A 42 -11.38 -7.98 5.17
CA LEU A 42 -11.89 -6.86 5.97
C LEU A 42 -13.28 -7.19 6.54
N ALA A 43 -14.19 -7.71 5.73
CA ALA A 43 -15.55 -8.10 6.15
C ALA A 43 -15.55 -9.21 7.21
N SER A 44 -14.46 -9.98 7.35
CA SER A 44 -14.32 -10.99 8.42
C SER A 44 -13.87 -10.42 9.76
N ILE A 45 -13.51 -9.15 9.83
CA ILE A 45 -13.09 -8.48 11.07
C ILE A 45 -14.35 -8.14 11.87
N PRO A 46 -14.48 -8.61 13.12
CA PRO A 46 -15.62 -8.25 13.97
C PRO A 46 -15.63 -6.74 14.26
N GLU A 47 -16.77 -6.06 14.12
CA GLU A 47 -16.87 -4.60 14.33
C GLU A 47 -16.38 -4.16 15.71
N HIS A 48 -16.64 -4.95 16.77
CA HIS A 48 -16.15 -4.63 18.11
C HIS A 48 -14.61 -4.62 18.24
N LYS A 49 -13.91 -5.19 17.25
CA LYS A 49 -12.44 -5.16 17.19
C LYS A 49 -11.87 -3.89 16.56
N LEU A 50 -12.68 -3.05 15.92
CA LEU A 50 -12.17 -1.86 15.22
C LEU A 50 -11.36 -0.92 16.13
N LEU A 51 -11.77 -0.76 17.36
CA LEU A 51 -11.09 0.08 18.35
C LEU A 51 -10.06 -0.68 19.22
N TYR A 52 -9.88 -1.98 18.97
CA TYR A 52 -8.94 -2.78 19.74
C TYR A 52 -7.49 -2.42 19.39
N LYS A 53 -6.65 -2.33 20.43
CA LYS A 53 -5.20 -2.21 20.38
C LYS A 53 -4.58 -3.40 21.11
N TYR A 54 -3.56 -4.01 20.55
CA TYR A 54 -2.93 -5.16 21.18
C TYR A 54 -1.94 -4.78 22.29
N ASP A 55 -1.56 -3.49 22.39
CA ASP A 55 -0.66 -2.98 23.43
C ASP A 55 -0.85 -1.46 23.54
N GLU A 56 -0.32 -0.89 24.65
CA GLU A 56 -0.29 0.56 24.85
C GLU A 56 0.55 1.25 23.76
N GLY A 57 0.09 2.40 23.28
CA GLY A 57 0.76 3.17 22.22
C GLY A 57 0.69 2.55 20.82
N LYS A 58 -0.02 1.42 20.65
CA LYS A 58 -0.26 0.84 19.31
C LYS A 58 -1.53 1.40 18.69
N TRP A 59 -1.56 1.37 17.37
CA TRP A 59 -2.73 1.77 16.59
C TRP A 59 -3.90 0.82 16.82
N THR A 60 -5.11 1.33 16.65
CA THR A 60 -6.31 0.48 16.58
C THR A 60 -6.36 -0.27 15.24
N VAL A 61 -7.23 -1.28 15.16
CA VAL A 61 -7.52 -1.94 13.88
C VAL A 61 -7.93 -0.92 12.82
N ALA A 62 -8.85 0.00 13.15
CA ALA A 62 -9.32 1.03 12.23
C ALA A 62 -8.17 1.93 11.74
N GLU A 63 -7.29 2.36 12.65
CA GLU A 63 -6.11 3.16 12.32
C GLU A 63 -5.14 2.42 11.40
N VAL A 64 -4.89 1.13 11.62
CA VAL A 64 -4.08 0.31 10.71
C VAL A 64 -4.71 0.22 9.33
N LEU A 65 -6.03 0.02 9.25
CA LEU A 65 -6.74 -0.08 7.98
C LEU A 65 -6.68 1.23 7.18
N VAL A 66 -6.90 2.37 7.84
CA VAL A 66 -6.82 3.68 7.16
C VAL A 66 -5.38 4.02 6.79
N HIS A 67 -4.38 3.67 7.62
CA HIS A 67 -2.97 3.82 7.26
C HIS A 67 -2.61 3.07 5.96
N ILE A 68 -3.16 1.88 5.74
CA ILE A 68 -2.94 1.14 4.48
C ILE A 68 -3.47 1.96 3.29
N LEU A 69 -4.64 2.59 3.42
CA LEU A 69 -5.24 3.42 2.37
C LEU A 69 -4.40 4.66 2.08
N ASP A 70 -3.96 5.35 3.13
CA ASP A 70 -3.16 6.57 3.00
C ASP A 70 -1.79 6.27 2.35
N ALA A 71 -1.12 5.21 2.80
CA ALA A 71 0.12 4.77 2.19
C ALA A 71 -0.04 4.40 0.71
N GLU A 72 -1.13 3.72 0.34
CA GLU A 72 -1.43 3.40 -1.06
C GLU A 72 -1.61 4.66 -1.90
N ARG A 73 -2.34 5.67 -1.41
CA ARG A 73 -2.50 6.97 -2.10
C ARG A 73 -1.17 7.68 -2.32
N VAL A 74 -0.31 7.69 -1.29
CA VAL A 74 1.02 8.30 -1.41
C VAL A 74 1.87 7.57 -2.45
N PHE A 75 1.90 6.23 -2.42
CA PHE A 75 2.66 5.45 -3.41
C PHE A 75 2.07 5.56 -4.82
N GLN A 76 0.75 5.59 -4.96
CA GLN A 76 0.05 5.82 -6.22
C GLN A 76 0.41 7.19 -6.81
N TYR A 77 0.36 8.26 -6.00
CA TYR A 77 0.74 9.60 -6.43
C TYR A 77 2.20 9.65 -6.90
N ARG A 78 3.11 9.00 -6.17
CA ARG A 78 4.51 8.90 -6.57
C ARG A 78 4.67 8.15 -7.89
N ALA A 79 3.96 7.03 -8.07
CA ALA A 79 3.95 6.27 -9.33
C ALA A 79 3.44 7.11 -10.49
N LEU A 80 2.38 7.90 -10.31
CA LEU A 80 1.85 8.83 -11.31
C LEU A 80 2.92 9.85 -11.71
N ARG A 81 3.52 10.57 -10.74
CA ARG A 81 4.50 11.63 -10.98
C ARG A 81 5.70 11.09 -11.76
N ILE A 82 6.35 10.05 -11.23
CA ILE A 82 7.51 9.42 -11.85
C ILE A 82 7.12 8.81 -13.20
N GLY A 83 5.98 8.14 -13.30
CA GLY A 83 5.47 7.56 -14.54
C GLY A 83 5.22 8.59 -15.64
N ARG A 84 4.86 9.82 -15.32
CA ARG A 84 4.70 10.94 -16.27
C ARG A 84 6.01 11.67 -16.59
N GLY A 85 7.15 11.23 -15.99
CA GLY A 85 8.47 11.81 -16.25
C GLY A 85 8.82 13.02 -15.40
N ASP A 86 8.09 13.23 -14.32
CA ASP A 86 8.42 14.27 -13.34
C ASP A 86 9.69 13.88 -12.58
N ILE A 87 10.70 14.73 -12.65
CA ILE A 87 12.01 14.54 -12.02
C ILE A 87 12.13 15.24 -10.67
N THR A 88 11.08 15.95 -10.23
CA THR A 88 11.08 16.66 -8.95
C THR A 88 11.18 15.64 -7.80
N PRO A 89 12.12 15.80 -6.86
CA PRO A 89 12.17 14.97 -5.68
C PRO A 89 10.88 15.07 -4.88
N LEU A 90 10.26 13.91 -4.59
CA LEU A 90 9.00 13.85 -3.86
C LEU A 90 9.28 13.74 -2.36
N ALA A 91 8.57 14.52 -1.55
CA ALA A 91 8.73 14.57 -0.11
C ALA A 91 8.41 13.22 0.56
N SER A 92 8.99 13.00 1.74
CA SER A 92 8.53 11.99 2.69
C SER A 92 7.18 12.40 3.31
N PHE A 93 6.50 11.45 3.93
CA PHE A 93 5.37 11.71 4.80
C PHE A 93 5.58 11.00 6.13
N ASP A 94 5.02 11.56 7.18
CA ASP A 94 5.07 11.00 8.53
C ASP A 94 3.74 10.30 8.81
N GLN A 95 3.77 8.96 8.74
CA GLN A 95 2.59 8.14 8.99
C GLN A 95 2.08 8.27 10.44
N ASP A 96 2.99 8.47 11.41
CA ASP A 96 2.60 8.58 12.81
C ASP A 96 1.90 9.92 13.10
N ALA A 97 2.23 10.97 12.33
CA ALA A 97 1.50 12.24 12.36
C ALA A 97 0.14 12.16 11.62
N TYR A 98 0.00 11.28 10.61
CA TYR A 98 -1.26 11.14 9.85
C TYR A 98 -2.33 10.39 10.64
N VAL A 99 -1.95 9.31 11.34
CA VAL A 99 -2.91 8.44 12.03
C VAL A 99 -3.84 9.20 13.00
N PRO A 100 -3.37 10.10 13.89
CA PRO A 100 -4.25 10.86 14.77
C PRO A 100 -5.22 11.81 14.04
N GLN A 101 -4.88 12.20 12.80
CA GLN A 101 -5.68 13.12 11.98
C GLN A 101 -6.63 12.38 11.02
N SER A 102 -6.55 11.05 10.97
CA SER A 102 -7.29 10.24 10.01
C SER A 102 -8.78 10.06 10.32
N ASN A 103 -9.20 10.38 11.55
CA ASN A 103 -10.54 10.08 12.08
C ASN A 103 -10.96 8.61 11.92
N ALA A 104 -9.98 7.70 11.87
CA ALA A 104 -10.23 6.28 11.61
C ALA A 104 -11.17 5.64 12.62
N ASN A 105 -11.08 6.05 13.89
CA ASN A 105 -11.84 5.47 15.00
C ASN A 105 -13.34 5.86 14.99
N ASP A 106 -13.71 6.88 14.21
CA ASP A 106 -15.10 7.31 14.02
C ASP A 106 -15.76 6.69 12.79
N ARG A 107 -15.05 5.78 12.11
CA ARG A 107 -15.49 5.16 10.86
C ARG A 107 -16.09 3.79 11.06
N THR A 108 -17.06 3.45 10.23
CA THR A 108 -17.58 2.08 10.12
C THR A 108 -16.66 1.22 9.25
N LEU A 109 -16.61 -0.09 9.51
CA LEU A 109 -15.88 -1.03 8.67
C LEU A 109 -16.38 -0.99 7.21
N ALA A 110 -17.67 -0.85 6.99
CA ALA A 110 -18.26 -0.73 5.67
C ALA A 110 -17.68 0.47 4.89
N SER A 111 -17.55 1.65 5.53
CA SER A 111 -17.00 2.84 4.89
C SER A 111 -15.52 2.66 4.52
N ILE A 112 -14.74 1.97 5.34
CA ILE A 112 -13.33 1.66 5.08
C ILE A 112 -13.20 0.68 3.90
N ILE A 113 -14.08 -0.34 3.83
CA ILE A 113 -14.11 -1.30 2.71
C ILE A 113 -14.42 -0.60 1.39
N GLU A 114 -15.42 0.28 1.36
CA GLU A 114 -15.78 1.00 0.12
C GLU A 114 -14.66 1.95 -0.33
N GLU A 115 -14.01 2.63 0.59
CA GLU A 115 -12.85 3.46 0.28
C GLU A 115 -11.68 2.61 -0.25
N TYR A 116 -11.40 1.46 0.38
CA TYR A 116 -10.38 0.53 -0.12
C TYR A 116 -10.63 0.13 -1.58
N LYS A 117 -11.86 -0.27 -1.91
CA LYS A 117 -12.21 -0.64 -3.29
C LYS A 117 -11.94 0.50 -4.27
N SER A 118 -12.34 1.72 -3.89
CA SER A 118 -12.16 2.91 -4.72
C SER A 118 -10.68 3.24 -4.94
N VAL A 119 -9.87 3.23 -3.87
CA VAL A 119 -8.43 3.52 -3.93
C VAL A 119 -7.73 2.45 -4.76
N ARG A 120 -7.96 1.16 -4.47
CA ARG A 120 -7.32 0.06 -5.20
C ARG A 120 -7.73 0.02 -6.66
N GLN A 121 -8.99 0.31 -6.99
CA GLN A 121 -9.45 0.39 -8.39
C GLN A 121 -8.74 1.53 -9.12
N SER A 122 -8.54 2.68 -8.48
CA SER A 122 -7.78 3.81 -9.03
C SER A 122 -6.31 3.43 -9.25
N THR A 123 -5.69 2.74 -8.27
CA THR A 123 -4.32 2.23 -8.38
C THR A 123 -4.19 1.25 -9.56
N LEU A 124 -5.09 0.28 -9.67
CA LEU A 124 -5.09 -0.71 -10.74
C LEU A 124 -5.22 -0.01 -12.11
N SER A 125 -6.17 0.90 -12.25
CA SER A 125 -6.39 1.67 -13.49
C SER A 125 -5.14 2.48 -13.89
N LEU A 126 -4.44 3.09 -12.92
CA LEU A 126 -3.20 3.81 -13.17
C LEU A 126 -2.12 2.85 -13.71
N PHE A 127 -1.87 1.73 -13.03
CA PHE A 127 -0.82 0.79 -13.43
C PHE A 127 -1.12 0.11 -14.77
N GLN A 128 -2.38 -0.19 -15.06
CA GLN A 128 -2.82 -0.69 -16.38
C GLN A 128 -2.56 0.31 -17.51
N SER A 129 -2.55 1.62 -17.20
CA SER A 129 -2.27 2.67 -18.20
C SER A 129 -0.77 2.82 -18.53
N PHE A 130 0.12 2.18 -17.78
CA PHE A 130 1.54 2.28 -18.01
C PHE A 130 2.05 1.20 -18.99
N PRO A 131 2.67 1.60 -20.12
CA PRO A 131 3.48 0.67 -20.90
C PRO A 131 4.62 0.11 -20.04
N GLU A 132 5.05 -1.11 -20.33
CA GLU A 132 6.06 -1.81 -19.53
C GLU A 132 7.34 -0.99 -19.30
N LYS A 133 7.83 -0.27 -20.33
CA LYS A 133 8.99 0.62 -20.21
C LYS A 133 8.85 1.68 -19.12
N ILE A 134 7.62 2.10 -18.78
CA ILE A 134 7.36 3.08 -17.74
C ILE A 134 7.52 2.46 -16.35
N LEU A 135 7.25 1.18 -16.19
CA LEU A 135 7.41 0.50 -14.90
C LEU A 135 8.88 0.49 -14.44
N HIS A 136 9.84 0.57 -15.37
CA HIS A 136 11.27 0.69 -15.07
C HIS A 136 11.76 2.13 -14.83
N ARG A 137 10.91 3.13 -15.06
CA ARG A 137 11.28 4.53 -14.85
C ARG A 137 11.51 4.81 -13.37
N LYS A 138 12.60 5.53 -13.06
CA LYS A 138 13.02 5.86 -11.71
C LYS A 138 12.83 7.34 -11.42
N GLY A 139 12.59 7.64 -10.16
CA GLY A 139 12.56 8.99 -9.60
C GLY A 139 13.03 8.98 -8.15
N THR A 140 13.04 10.15 -7.53
CA THR A 140 13.42 10.30 -6.12
C THR A 140 12.16 10.51 -5.27
N ALA A 141 12.00 9.69 -4.23
CA ALA A 141 10.96 9.87 -3.22
C ALA A 141 11.52 9.55 -1.84
N SER A 142 11.20 10.36 -0.82
CA SER A 142 11.75 10.22 0.54
C SER A 142 13.29 10.12 0.54
N ASN A 143 13.96 10.95 -0.28
CA ASN A 143 15.42 10.99 -0.48
C ASN A 143 16.04 9.67 -1.00
N THR A 144 15.27 8.77 -1.56
CA THR A 144 15.73 7.50 -2.13
C THR A 144 15.26 7.33 -3.57
N ILE A 145 16.01 6.56 -4.35
CA ILE A 145 15.57 6.17 -5.70
C ILE A 145 14.50 5.10 -5.60
N VAL A 146 13.45 5.24 -6.42
CA VAL A 146 12.40 4.24 -6.54
C VAL A 146 11.90 4.16 -7.99
N SER A 147 11.64 2.94 -8.48
CA SER A 147 11.00 2.73 -9.77
C SER A 147 9.47 2.69 -9.66
N VAL A 148 8.77 2.98 -10.76
CA VAL A 148 7.31 2.91 -10.83
C VAL A 148 6.82 1.50 -10.49
N GLY A 149 7.44 0.46 -11.05
CA GLY A 149 7.09 -0.93 -10.75
C GLY A 149 7.31 -1.29 -9.27
N ALA A 150 8.43 -0.82 -8.69
CA ALA A 150 8.68 -1.03 -7.27
C ALA A 150 7.60 -0.41 -6.38
N LEU A 151 7.12 0.79 -6.71
CA LEU A 151 5.99 1.42 -5.98
C LEU A 151 4.73 0.54 -6.02
N GLY A 152 4.43 -0.09 -7.15
CA GLY A 152 3.32 -1.04 -7.24
C GLY A 152 3.50 -2.27 -6.35
N PHE A 153 4.70 -2.87 -6.36
CA PHE A 153 5.00 -4.00 -5.46
C PHE A 153 5.04 -3.57 -3.99
N MET A 154 5.48 -2.34 -3.67
CA MET A 154 5.42 -1.77 -2.32
C MET A 154 3.97 -1.66 -1.82
N ILE A 155 3.04 -1.18 -2.65
CA ILE A 155 1.60 -1.15 -2.33
C ILE A 155 1.10 -2.55 -1.95
N CYS A 156 1.37 -3.54 -2.79
CA CYS A 156 0.93 -4.92 -2.57
C CYS A 156 1.56 -5.55 -1.32
N GLY A 157 2.86 -5.33 -1.14
CA GLY A 157 3.63 -5.89 -0.03
C GLY A 157 3.28 -5.25 1.31
N HIS A 158 3.10 -3.94 1.35
CA HIS A 158 2.69 -3.19 2.52
C HIS A 158 1.32 -3.66 3.04
N GLN A 159 0.32 -3.77 2.14
CA GLN A 159 -0.98 -4.34 2.51
C GLN A 159 -0.85 -5.77 3.05
N LYS A 160 -0.05 -6.63 2.39
CA LYS A 160 0.15 -8.02 2.85
C LYS A 160 0.79 -8.06 4.23
N HIS A 161 1.78 -7.21 4.49
CA HIS A 161 2.45 -7.08 5.78
C HIS A 161 1.45 -6.73 6.90
N HIS A 162 0.68 -5.66 6.72
CA HIS A 162 -0.29 -5.24 7.73
C HIS A 162 -1.44 -6.24 7.90
N LYS A 163 -1.88 -6.93 6.83
CA LYS A 163 -2.81 -8.05 6.94
C LYS A 163 -2.25 -9.16 7.84
N GLY A 164 -0.96 -9.46 7.74
CA GLY A 164 -0.26 -10.41 8.60
C GLY A 164 -0.28 -9.97 10.07
N ILE A 165 0.10 -8.72 10.33
CA ILE A 165 0.07 -8.14 11.68
C ILE A 165 -1.34 -8.17 12.28
N LEU A 166 -2.36 -7.79 11.50
CA LEU A 166 -3.75 -7.82 11.95
C LEU A 166 -4.17 -9.24 12.40
N LYS A 167 -3.84 -10.25 11.59
CA LYS A 167 -4.16 -11.65 11.92
C LYS A 167 -3.42 -12.19 13.14
N GLU A 168 -2.16 -11.80 13.30
CA GLU A 168 -1.28 -12.34 14.34
C GLU A 168 -1.53 -11.70 15.71
N ARG A 169 -1.84 -10.39 15.73
CA ARG A 169 -1.83 -9.60 16.97
C ARG A 169 -3.18 -9.00 17.37
N TYR A 170 -4.10 -8.84 16.43
CA TYR A 170 -5.36 -8.14 16.69
C TYR A 170 -6.59 -9.06 16.64
N LEU A 171 -6.54 -10.12 15.83
CA LEU A 171 -7.69 -11.00 15.57
C LEU A 171 -7.50 -12.38 16.17
#